data_eca325ac62154d7f6f70d171af95ccae
#
_entry.id   eca325ac62154d7f6f70d171af95ccae
#
_cell.length_a   1.000
_cell.length_b   1.000
_cell.length_c   1.000
_cell.angle_alpha   90.00
_cell.angle_beta   90.00
_cell.angle_gamma   90.00
#
_symmetry.space_group_name_H-M   'P 1'
#
loop_
_entity.id
_entity.type
_entity.pdbx_description
1 polymer ?
#
loop_
_entity_poly.entity_id
_entity_poly.type
_entity_poly.pdbx_seq_one_letter_code
_entity_poly.pdbx_strand_id
1 'polypeptide(L)'
;MYKLIFTLFLILPTLLQAQVTLSDKTIIYSGQINKQNNNTAAELLKTDPTINTFTITSGGGNIDLGMDLAELILAHKLTVNIKQFCFSSCANYVLLAGHPTTIEPNTIIGWHGDAASAKWLDSDIDTMVKHLKEPQKSKKWQALRAHYDEVIAKASLREKAFYTKLNVNHDLLTVGLKPSLRSAAIKQRARGWTYSPKVLNYFGISNISYNNWQPRSVKNFPLLIISDIN
;
A
#
# COMPACT_ATOMS: atom_id res chain seq x y z
N MET A 1 -17.88 -46.75 35.49
CA MET A 1 -17.96 -45.29 35.36
C MET A 1 -16.77 -44.83 34.54
N TYR A 2 -16.93 -44.64 33.23
CA TYR A 2 -15.86 -44.12 32.32
C TYR A 2 -16.00 -42.60 32.28
N LYS A 3 -14.95 -41.87 32.72
CA LYS A 3 -14.86 -40.44 32.59
C LYS A 3 -14.34 -40.14 31.15
N LEU A 4 -15.25 -39.58 30.31
CA LEU A 4 -14.88 -38.99 29.04
C LEU A 4 -14.11 -37.67 29.32
N ILE A 5 -12.81 -37.62 28.99
CA ILE A 5 -12.04 -36.39 28.97
C ILE A 5 -12.29 -35.74 27.63
N PHE A 6 -13.06 -34.64 27.61
CA PHE A 6 -13.25 -33.79 26.45
C PHE A 6 -12.00 -32.89 26.32
N THR A 7 -11.10 -33.22 25.40
CA THR A 7 -9.99 -32.36 25.06
C THR A 7 -10.50 -31.23 24.16
N LEU A 8 -10.67 -30.05 24.73
CA LEU A 8 -11.03 -28.84 24.01
C LEU A 8 -9.85 -28.39 23.16
N PHE A 9 -9.90 -28.66 21.85
CA PHE A 9 -8.95 -28.10 20.89
C PHE A 9 -9.27 -26.63 20.70
N LEU A 10 -8.50 -25.75 21.35
CA LEU A 10 -8.47 -24.30 21.09
C LEU A 10 -7.86 -24.07 19.70
N ILE A 11 -8.74 -23.91 18.68
CA ILE A 11 -8.34 -23.39 17.38
C ILE A 11 -8.04 -21.91 17.58
N LEU A 12 -6.76 -21.58 17.87
CA LEU A 12 -6.29 -20.19 17.78
C LEU A 12 -6.44 -19.73 16.32
N PRO A 13 -7.14 -18.61 16.05
CA PRO A 13 -7.11 -18.02 14.74
C PRO A 13 -5.65 -17.64 14.43
N THR A 14 -5.06 -18.27 13.42
CA THR A 14 -3.78 -17.82 12.88
C THR A 14 -4.00 -16.43 12.30
N LEU A 15 -3.64 -15.40 13.06
CA LEU A 15 -3.44 -14.07 12.51
C LEU A 15 -2.46 -14.24 11.35
N LEU A 16 -2.88 -13.86 10.15
CA LEU A 16 -2.04 -13.85 8.95
C LEU A 16 -0.92 -12.82 9.23
N GLN A 17 0.14 -13.31 9.86
CA GLN A 17 1.28 -12.48 10.23
C GLN A 17 2.00 -12.11 8.93
N ALA A 18 2.27 -10.84 8.73
CA ALA A 18 3.07 -10.36 7.62
C ALA A 18 4.38 -11.16 7.58
N GLN A 19 4.69 -11.76 6.44
CA GLN A 19 5.82 -12.67 6.30
C GLN A 19 6.65 -12.31 5.07
N VAL A 20 7.97 -12.29 5.25
CA VAL A 20 8.94 -12.19 4.17
C VAL A 20 9.79 -13.45 4.18
N THR A 21 9.80 -14.17 3.07
CA THR A 21 10.54 -15.43 2.90
C THR A 21 11.31 -15.41 1.58
N LEU A 22 12.34 -16.24 1.50
CA LEU A 22 13.08 -16.50 0.26
C LEU A 22 12.69 -17.88 -0.27
N SER A 23 12.39 -17.95 -1.57
CA SER A 23 12.21 -19.20 -2.31
C SER A 23 13.00 -19.09 -3.60
N ASP A 24 14.01 -19.93 -3.75
CA ASP A 24 15.00 -19.82 -4.82
C ASP A 24 15.59 -18.39 -4.89
N LYS A 25 15.46 -17.70 -6.03
CA LYS A 25 15.90 -16.33 -6.25
C LYS A 25 14.79 -15.29 -6.07
N THR A 26 13.71 -15.66 -5.38
CA THR A 26 12.50 -14.84 -5.23
C THR A 26 12.25 -14.50 -3.77
N ILE A 27 12.19 -13.22 -3.45
CA ILE A 27 11.61 -12.75 -2.19
C ILE A 27 10.09 -12.81 -2.31
N ILE A 28 9.44 -13.49 -1.38
CA ILE A 28 7.98 -13.53 -1.23
C ILE A 28 7.61 -12.63 -0.05
N TYR A 29 6.94 -11.52 -0.35
CA TYR A 29 6.50 -10.52 0.61
C TYR A 29 4.97 -10.58 0.76
N SER A 30 4.48 -11.01 1.91
CA SER A 30 3.06 -11.14 2.19
C SER A 30 2.65 -10.31 3.41
N GLY A 31 1.58 -9.52 3.27
CA GLY A 31 1.00 -8.74 4.37
C GLY A 31 1.38 -7.26 4.34
N GLN A 32 1.40 -6.62 5.52
CA GLN A 32 1.58 -5.19 5.65
C GLN A 32 3.02 -4.74 5.36
N ILE A 33 3.17 -3.62 4.64
CA ILE A 33 4.46 -2.94 4.49
C ILE A 33 4.80 -2.25 5.83
N ASN A 34 5.83 -2.77 6.49
CA ASN A 34 6.31 -2.29 7.77
C ASN A 34 7.83 -2.41 7.87
N LYS A 35 8.41 -1.79 8.90
CA LYS A 35 9.87 -1.74 9.09
C LYS A 35 10.50 -3.12 9.23
N GLN A 36 9.88 -4.04 9.97
CA GLN A 36 10.42 -5.38 10.19
C GLN A 36 10.51 -6.15 8.87
N ASN A 37 9.44 -6.16 8.08
CA ASN A 37 9.40 -6.86 6.80
C ASN A 37 10.37 -6.26 5.77
N ASN A 38 10.46 -4.92 5.72
CA ASN A 38 11.42 -4.23 4.85
C ASN A 38 12.87 -4.58 5.23
N ASN A 39 13.18 -4.61 6.54
CA ASN A 39 14.50 -5.02 7.01
C ASN A 39 14.82 -6.47 6.62
N THR A 40 13.86 -7.39 6.75
CA THR A 40 14.04 -8.79 6.33
C THR A 40 14.33 -8.88 4.83
N ALA A 41 13.57 -8.15 4.00
CA ALA A 41 13.82 -8.10 2.54
C ALA A 41 15.21 -7.54 2.22
N ALA A 42 15.63 -6.48 2.90
CA ALA A 42 16.95 -5.87 2.71
C ALA A 42 18.10 -6.80 3.11
N GLU A 43 17.98 -7.52 4.23
CA GLU A 43 18.98 -8.50 4.66
C GLU A 43 19.09 -9.68 3.69
N LEU A 44 17.97 -10.16 3.14
CA LEU A 44 18.00 -11.20 2.11
C LEU A 44 18.77 -10.73 0.86
N LEU A 45 18.49 -9.53 0.37
CA LEU A 45 19.19 -8.96 -0.79
C LEU A 45 20.67 -8.71 -0.54
N LYS A 46 21.04 -8.37 0.69
CA LYS A 46 22.43 -8.18 1.10
C LYS A 46 23.20 -9.50 1.18
N THR A 47 22.55 -10.57 1.62
CA THR A 47 23.19 -11.88 1.83
C THR A 47 23.23 -12.74 0.59
N ASP A 48 22.28 -12.55 -0.34
CA ASP A 48 22.21 -13.29 -1.61
C ASP A 48 22.05 -12.36 -2.82
N PRO A 49 23.15 -12.01 -3.50
CA PRO A 49 23.11 -11.15 -4.68
C PRO A 49 22.50 -11.81 -5.93
N THR A 50 22.16 -13.10 -5.87
CA THR A 50 21.49 -13.81 -6.98
C THR A 50 19.99 -13.60 -7.00
N ILE A 51 19.41 -13.02 -5.95
CA ILE A 51 17.98 -12.65 -5.88
C ILE A 51 17.69 -11.63 -6.98
N ASN A 52 16.69 -11.93 -7.81
CA ASN A 52 16.30 -11.10 -8.96
C ASN A 52 14.80 -10.84 -9.05
N THR A 53 14.00 -11.46 -8.19
CA THR A 53 12.55 -11.40 -8.24
C THR A 53 11.96 -11.04 -6.88
N PHE A 54 10.92 -10.22 -6.89
CA PHE A 54 10.17 -9.78 -5.72
C PHE A 54 8.68 -10.01 -5.96
N THR A 55 8.11 -10.99 -5.29
CA THR A 55 6.67 -11.30 -5.36
C THR A 55 5.96 -10.69 -4.17
N ILE A 56 4.91 -9.90 -4.40
CA ILE A 56 4.21 -9.20 -3.31
C ILE A 56 2.69 -9.41 -3.36
N THR A 57 2.12 -9.57 -2.16
CA THR A 57 0.70 -9.48 -1.85
C THR A 57 0.55 -8.59 -0.62
N SER A 58 0.03 -7.37 -0.78
CA SER A 58 0.01 -6.39 0.31
C SER A 58 -1.15 -5.40 0.20
N GLY A 59 -1.76 -5.12 1.34
CA GLY A 59 -2.69 -4.00 1.51
C GLY A 59 -2.01 -2.63 1.66
N GLY A 60 -0.69 -2.57 1.51
CA GLY A 60 0.08 -1.36 1.76
C GLY A 60 0.56 -1.24 3.21
N GLY A 61 0.78 -0.03 3.68
CA GLY A 61 1.28 0.27 5.01
C GLY A 61 1.72 1.71 5.15
N ASN A 62 2.74 1.96 5.96
CA ASN A 62 3.30 3.30 6.13
C ASN A 62 3.84 3.86 4.81
N ILE A 63 3.60 5.13 4.57
CA ILE A 63 3.95 5.84 3.32
C ILE A 63 5.45 5.82 3.07
N ASP A 64 6.25 6.24 4.05
CA ASP A 64 7.71 6.28 3.92
C ASP A 64 8.30 4.88 3.74
N LEU A 65 7.82 3.89 4.50
CA LEU A 65 8.27 2.50 4.37
C LEU A 65 7.85 1.89 3.02
N GLY A 66 6.76 2.35 2.42
CA GLY A 66 6.37 1.97 1.07
C GLY A 66 7.35 2.48 0.02
N MET A 67 7.77 3.74 0.15
CA MET A 67 8.80 4.33 -0.71
C MET A 67 10.17 3.68 -0.46
N ASP A 68 10.56 3.42 0.80
CA ASP A 68 11.82 2.71 1.12
C ASP A 68 11.88 1.35 0.43
N LEU A 69 10.78 0.57 0.48
CA LEU A 69 10.70 -0.73 -0.17
C LEU A 69 10.80 -0.62 -1.69
N ALA A 70 10.13 0.37 -2.29
CA ALA A 70 10.19 0.63 -3.72
C ALA A 70 11.61 1.05 -4.15
N GLU A 71 12.26 1.91 -3.39
CA GLU A 71 13.66 2.33 -3.65
C GLU A 71 14.64 1.16 -3.53
N LEU A 72 14.43 0.25 -2.58
CA LEU A 72 15.21 -0.99 -2.46
C LEU A 72 15.05 -1.87 -3.70
N ILE A 73 13.82 -2.06 -4.19
CA ILE A 73 13.52 -2.83 -5.41
C ILE A 73 14.18 -2.20 -6.64
N LEU A 74 14.09 -0.87 -6.79
CA LEU A 74 14.73 -0.10 -7.87
C LEU A 74 16.25 -0.23 -7.84
N ALA A 75 16.87 -0.12 -6.67
CA ALA A 75 18.32 -0.20 -6.50
C ALA A 75 18.87 -1.58 -6.92
N HIS A 76 18.13 -2.64 -6.66
CA HIS A 76 18.48 -4.01 -7.03
C HIS A 76 17.94 -4.44 -8.41
N LYS A 77 17.19 -3.58 -9.11
CA LYS A 77 16.59 -3.84 -10.43
C LYS A 77 15.76 -5.14 -10.46
N LEU A 78 14.98 -5.38 -9.42
CA LEU A 78 14.23 -6.62 -9.28
C LEU A 78 13.04 -6.65 -10.24
N THR A 79 12.74 -7.82 -10.80
CA THR A 79 11.43 -8.09 -11.38
C THR A 79 10.39 -8.15 -10.26
N VAL A 80 9.29 -7.42 -10.40
CA VAL A 80 8.19 -7.44 -9.42
C VAL A 80 7.01 -8.25 -9.95
N ASN A 81 6.51 -9.19 -9.16
CA ASN A 81 5.29 -9.93 -9.44
C ASN A 81 4.21 -9.56 -8.41
N ILE A 82 3.14 -8.94 -8.88
CA ILE A 82 2.00 -8.60 -8.03
C ILE A 82 1.00 -9.76 -8.07
N LYS A 83 0.71 -10.34 -6.89
CA LYS A 83 -0.22 -11.45 -6.74
C LYS A 83 -1.38 -11.08 -5.83
N GLN A 84 -2.57 -11.59 -6.15
CA GLN A 84 -3.79 -11.49 -5.35
C GLN A 84 -4.23 -10.05 -5.03
N PHE A 85 -3.42 -9.26 -4.34
CA PHE A 85 -3.83 -7.96 -3.82
C PHE A 85 -2.65 -6.99 -3.69
N CYS A 86 -2.79 -5.76 -4.21
CA CYS A 86 -1.85 -4.66 -4.02
C CYS A 86 -2.63 -3.34 -3.90
N PHE A 87 -2.63 -2.76 -2.70
CA PHE A 87 -3.44 -1.59 -2.38
C PHE A 87 -2.62 -0.54 -1.63
N SER A 88 -3.02 0.75 -1.71
CA SER A 88 -2.37 1.83 -0.95
C SER A 88 -0.87 1.93 -1.28
N SER A 89 0.03 2.00 -0.30
CA SER A 89 1.48 2.11 -0.51
C SER A 89 2.09 1.01 -1.39
N CYS A 90 1.46 -0.18 -1.48
CA CYS A 90 1.85 -1.20 -2.45
C CYS A 90 1.60 -0.73 -3.88
N ALA A 91 0.40 -0.22 -4.18
CA ALA A 91 0.03 0.28 -5.51
C ALA A 91 0.70 1.64 -5.80
N ASN A 92 0.84 2.50 -4.79
CA ASN A 92 1.45 3.81 -4.95
C ASN A 92 2.94 3.73 -5.31
N TYR A 93 3.68 2.74 -4.77
CA TYR A 93 5.13 2.74 -4.88
C TYR A 93 5.72 1.43 -5.42
N VAL A 94 5.37 0.29 -4.83
CA VAL A 94 6.00 -1.00 -5.18
C VAL A 94 5.63 -1.44 -6.59
N LEU A 95 4.37 -1.23 -7.00
CA LEU A 95 3.90 -1.50 -8.36
C LEU A 95 4.74 -0.80 -9.43
N LEU A 96 5.24 0.41 -9.13
CA LEU A 96 6.01 1.24 -10.05
C LEU A 96 7.50 0.90 -10.10
N ALA A 97 7.99 0.14 -9.12
CA ALA A 97 9.42 -0.05 -8.89
C ALA A 97 10.04 -1.25 -9.65
N GLY A 98 9.23 -2.11 -10.24
CA GLY A 98 9.72 -3.33 -10.90
C GLY A 98 10.46 -3.09 -12.21
N HIS A 99 11.40 -3.96 -12.52
CA HIS A 99 12.12 -4.02 -13.77
C HIS A 99 12.02 -5.41 -14.44
N PRO A 100 10.90 -5.76 -15.10
CA PRO A 100 9.58 -5.12 -15.13
C PRO A 100 8.70 -5.48 -13.92
N THR A 101 7.48 -4.92 -13.88
CA THR A 101 6.41 -5.39 -13.02
C THR A 101 5.44 -6.26 -13.82
N THR A 102 5.08 -7.41 -13.29
CA THR A 102 4.00 -8.27 -13.82
C THR A 102 2.82 -8.28 -12.87
N ILE A 103 1.63 -8.09 -13.39
CA ILE A 103 0.38 -8.24 -12.63
C ILE A 103 -0.26 -9.57 -13.03
N GLU A 104 -0.45 -10.46 -12.05
CA GLU A 104 -1.11 -11.74 -12.33
C GLU A 104 -2.62 -11.58 -12.59
N PRO A 105 -3.23 -12.47 -13.39
CA PRO A 105 -4.66 -12.50 -13.58
C PRO A 105 -5.41 -12.54 -12.25
N ASN A 106 -6.58 -11.89 -12.17
CA ASN A 106 -7.41 -11.82 -10.96
C ASN A 106 -6.84 -11.01 -9.77
N THR A 107 -5.68 -10.39 -9.90
CA THR A 107 -5.13 -9.50 -8.89
C THR A 107 -5.99 -8.25 -8.72
N ILE A 108 -6.23 -7.84 -7.48
CA ILE A 108 -6.90 -6.58 -7.14
C ILE A 108 -5.83 -5.53 -6.91
N ILE A 109 -5.82 -4.50 -7.75
CA ILE A 109 -4.94 -3.34 -7.60
C ILE A 109 -5.81 -2.14 -7.24
N GLY A 110 -5.39 -1.33 -6.26
CA GLY A 110 -6.20 -0.16 -5.92
C GLY A 110 -5.47 0.95 -5.18
N TRP A 111 -6.01 2.14 -5.37
CA TRP A 111 -5.54 3.40 -4.81
C TRP A 111 -6.62 4.04 -3.94
N HIS A 112 -6.24 4.88 -2.99
CA HIS A 112 -7.18 5.65 -2.18
C HIS A 112 -6.68 7.06 -1.82
N GLY A 113 -5.58 7.50 -2.40
CA GLY A 113 -5.01 8.83 -2.23
C GLY A 113 -3.49 8.85 -2.19
N ASP A 114 -2.96 10.06 -2.20
CA ASP A 114 -1.56 10.40 -2.02
C ASP A 114 -1.20 10.66 -0.53
N ALA A 115 0.05 10.96 -0.26
CA ALA A 115 0.52 11.31 1.08
C ALA A 115 -0.22 12.54 1.66
N ALA A 116 -0.54 13.53 0.81
CA ALA A 116 -1.26 14.73 1.24
C ALA A 116 -2.72 14.45 1.60
N SER A 117 -3.31 13.37 1.08
CA SER A 117 -4.66 12.90 1.39
C SER A 117 -4.76 12.16 2.72
N ALA A 118 -3.63 11.70 3.27
CA ALA A 118 -3.53 10.97 4.54
C ALA A 118 -3.67 11.91 5.74
N LYS A 119 -4.83 12.57 5.86
CA LYS A 119 -5.06 13.54 6.96
C LYS A 119 -5.38 12.84 8.27
N TRP A 120 -4.64 13.20 9.31
CA TRP A 120 -5.07 12.95 10.68
C TRP A 120 -6.19 13.93 11.03
N LEU A 121 -7.36 13.40 11.39
CA LEU A 121 -8.48 14.25 11.78
C LEU A 121 -8.25 14.80 13.19
N ASP A 122 -8.78 15.99 13.47
CA ASP A 122 -8.71 16.59 14.81
C ASP A 122 -9.35 15.67 15.87
N SER A 123 -10.42 14.95 15.51
CA SER A 123 -11.06 13.94 16.36
C SER A 123 -10.14 12.78 16.77
N ASP A 124 -9.16 12.43 15.91
CA ASP A 124 -8.18 11.39 16.25
C ASP A 124 -7.22 11.92 17.31
N ILE A 125 -6.77 13.18 17.16
CA ILE A 125 -5.91 13.86 18.13
C ILE A 125 -6.67 14.08 19.44
N ASP A 126 -7.94 14.50 19.38
CA ASP A 126 -8.80 14.64 20.55
C ASP A 126 -8.87 13.33 21.35
N THR A 127 -9.00 12.21 20.64
CA THR A 127 -9.02 10.88 21.25
C THR A 127 -7.72 10.53 21.96
N MET A 128 -6.58 10.90 21.37
CA MET A 128 -5.25 10.66 21.96
C MET A 128 -5.03 11.46 23.26
N VAL A 129 -5.59 12.66 23.36
CA VAL A 129 -5.38 13.55 24.51
C VAL A 129 -6.55 13.57 25.50
N LYS A 130 -7.62 12.82 25.26
CA LYS A 130 -8.85 12.86 26.09
C LYS A 130 -8.64 12.59 27.58
N HIS A 131 -7.57 11.86 27.93
CA HIS A 131 -7.24 11.49 29.31
C HIS A 131 -6.48 12.59 30.05
N LEU A 132 -6.03 13.63 29.35
CA LEU A 132 -5.29 14.75 29.94
C LEU A 132 -6.24 15.86 30.41
N LYS A 133 -5.79 16.64 31.41
CA LYS A 133 -6.46 17.85 31.89
C LYS A 133 -5.78 19.10 31.33
N GLU A 134 -6.51 20.22 31.32
CA GLU A 134 -5.91 21.52 30.98
C GLU A 134 -4.89 21.95 32.06
N PRO A 135 -3.79 22.64 31.69
CA PRO A 135 -3.43 23.07 30.31
C PRO A 135 -2.65 22.04 29.51
N GLN A 136 -2.30 20.87 30.09
CA GLN A 136 -1.49 19.84 29.43
C GLN A 136 -2.19 19.27 28.18
N LYS A 137 -3.52 19.16 28.22
CA LYS A 137 -4.32 18.70 27.10
C LYS A 137 -4.12 19.55 25.85
N SER A 138 -4.35 20.86 25.97
CA SER A 138 -4.18 21.81 24.86
C SER A 138 -2.74 21.85 24.33
N LYS A 139 -1.75 21.86 25.23
CA LYS A 139 -0.34 21.84 24.84
C LYS A 139 0.03 20.57 24.05
N LYS A 140 -0.42 19.40 24.52
CA LYS A 140 -0.15 18.12 23.86
C LYS A 140 -0.86 18.02 22.52
N TRP A 141 -2.12 18.49 22.45
CA TRP A 141 -2.90 18.53 21.21
C TRP A 141 -2.20 19.33 20.12
N GLN A 142 -1.79 20.56 20.43
CA GLN A 142 -1.06 21.42 19.49
C GLN A 142 0.24 20.79 19.02
N ALA A 143 1.00 20.17 19.93
CA ALA A 143 2.24 19.50 19.59
C ALA A 143 2.01 18.28 18.65
N LEU A 144 0.96 17.51 18.89
CA LEU A 144 0.60 16.38 18.02
C LEU A 144 0.13 16.87 16.65
N ARG A 145 -0.70 17.91 16.59
CA ARG A 145 -1.16 18.49 15.32
C ARG A 145 0.03 18.96 14.47
N ALA A 146 0.91 19.75 15.06
CA ALA A 146 2.11 20.24 14.37
C ALA A 146 3.01 19.08 13.90
N HIS A 147 3.20 18.07 14.74
CA HIS A 147 3.99 16.91 14.39
C HIS A 147 3.40 16.13 13.19
N TYR A 148 2.09 15.84 13.20
CA TYR A 148 1.45 15.11 12.11
C TYR A 148 1.40 15.92 10.81
N ASP A 149 1.21 17.23 10.88
CA ASP A 149 1.26 18.11 9.72
C ASP A 149 2.66 18.10 9.08
N GLU A 150 3.71 18.16 9.90
CA GLU A 150 5.09 18.08 9.43
C GLU A 150 5.41 16.71 8.79
N VAL A 151 4.97 15.60 9.41
CA VAL A 151 5.16 14.24 8.87
C VAL A 151 4.50 14.12 7.49
N ILE A 152 3.24 14.57 7.35
CA ILE A 152 2.52 14.54 6.07
C ILE A 152 3.20 15.42 5.02
N ALA A 153 3.63 16.63 5.39
CA ALA A 153 4.32 17.54 4.48
C ALA A 153 5.63 16.93 3.94
N LYS A 154 6.44 16.34 4.81
CA LYS A 154 7.67 15.65 4.42
C LYS A 154 7.40 14.44 3.51
N ALA A 155 6.44 13.59 3.88
CA ALA A 155 6.06 12.44 3.08
C ALA A 155 5.54 12.86 1.69
N SER A 156 4.73 13.93 1.61
CA SER A 156 4.20 14.47 0.35
C SER A 156 5.31 15.01 -0.57
N LEU A 157 6.31 15.70 -0.01
CA LEU A 157 7.46 16.16 -0.79
C LEU A 157 8.29 14.99 -1.34
N ARG A 158 8.55 13.97 -0.50
CA ARG A 158 9.26 12.77 -0.90
C ARG A 158 8.50 12.00 -1.98
N GLU A 159 7.18 11.85 -1.84
CA GLU A 159 6.33 11.19 -2.81
C GLU A 159 6.39 11.88 -4.18
N LYS A 160 6.29 13.21 -4.24
CA LYS A 160 6.43 13.96 -5.48
C LYS A 160 7.80 13.74 -6.13
N ALA A 161 8.88 13.76 -5.34
CA ALA A 161 10.23 13.49 -5.85
C ALA A 161 10.36 12.05 -6.38
N PHE A 162 9.76 11.06 -5.71
CA PHE A 162 9.73 9.67 -6.15
C PHE A 162 9.02 9.53 -7.52
N TYR A 163 7.85 10.14 -7.70
CA TYR A 163 7.11 10.12 -8.95
C TYR A 163 7.85 10.85 -10.09
N THR A 164 8.46 11.99 -9.78
CA THR A 164 9.32 12.73 -10.75
C THR A 164 10.49 11.85 -11.22
N LYS A 165 11.17 11.16 -10.30
CA LYS A 165 12.28 10.24 -10.62
C LYS A 165 11.85 9.12 -11.56
N LEU A 166 10.63 8.62 -11.43
CA LEU A 166 10.09 7.55 -12.28
C LEU A 166 9.46 8.07 -13.57
N ASN A 167 9.37 9.38 -13.76
CA ASN A 167 8.65 10.02 -14.88
C ASN A 167 7.18 9.56 -14.96
N VAL A 168 6.53 9.39 -13.80
CA VAL A 168 5.11 9.05 -13.68
C VAL A 168 4.35 10.27 -13.18
N ASN A 169 3.21 10.56 -13.81
CA ASN A 169 2.37 11.69 -13.38
C ASN A 169 1.73 11.39 -12.02
N HIS A 170 2.04 12.24 -11.04
CA HIS A 170 1.58 12.11 -9.65
C HIS A 170 0.06 12.21 -9.50
N ASP A 171 -0.67 12.81 -10.46
CA ASP A 171 -2.12 12.90 -10.44
C ASP A 171 -2.81 11.52 -10.42
N LEU A 172 -2.10 10.46 -10.82
CA LEU A 172 -2.53 9.06 -10.64
C LEU A 172 -3.10 8.81 -9.23
N LEU A 173 -2.48 9.41 -8.21
CA LEU A 173 -2.82 9.17 -6.81
C LEU A 173 -4.09 9.90 -6.36
N THR A 174 -4.62 10.84 -7.14
CA THR A 174 -5.70 11.73 -6.68
C THR A 174 -6.93 11.77 -7.59
N VAL A 175 -6.89 11.17 -8.79
CA VAL A 175 -8.03 11.20 -9.73
C VAL A 175 -9.33 10.69 -9.08
N GLY A 176 -9.29 9.60 -8.33
CA GLY A 176 -10.48 9.06 -7.68
C GLY A 176 -11.06 9.95 -6.57
N LEU A 177 -10.33 10.99 -6.15
CA LEU A 177 -10.78 12.01 -5.18
C LEU A 177 -11.53 13.17 -5.85
N LYS A 178 -11.53 13.25 -7.19
CA LYS A 178 -12.21 14.33 -7.93
C LYS A 178 -13.70 14.38 -7.60
N PRO A 179 -14.28 15.57 -7.41
CA PRO A 179 -15.72 15.73 -7.11
C PRO A 179 -16.64 15.03 -8.10
N SER A 180 -16.27 14.99 -9.40
CA SER A 180 -17.03 14.32 -10.47
C SER A 180 -17.18 12.80 -10.25
N LEU A 181 -16.25 12.16 -9.57
CA LEU A 181 -16.26 10.72 -9.28
C LEU A 181 -16.89 10.38 -7.93
N ARG A 182 -17.07 11.38 -7.06
CA ARG A 182 -17.52 11.19 -5.66
C ARG A 182 -18.89 10.50 -5.56
N SER A 183 -19.85 10.90 -6.38
CA SER A 183 -21.19 10.31 -6.36
C SER A 183 -21.17 8.83 -6.72
N ALA A 184 -20.40 8.47 -7.75
CA ALA A 184 -20.23 7.07 -8.16
C ALA A 184 -19.53 6.25 -7.07
N ALA A 185 -18.47 6.79 -6.46
CA ALA A 185 -17.73 6.13 -5.36
C ALA A 185 -18.64 5.88 -4.15
N ILE A 186 -19.45 6.85 -3.74
CA ILE A 186 -20.41 6.70 -2.63
C ILE A 186 -21.47 5.65 -2.96
N LYS A 187 -22.07 5.69 -4.14
CA LYS A 187 -23.09 4.73 -4.58
C LYS A 187 -22.58 3.30 -4.56
N GLN A 188 -21.32 3.10 -4.96
CA GLN A 188 -20.66 1.79 -4.97
C GLN A 188 -20.05 1.41 -3.62
N ARG A 189 -20.09 2.30 -2.61
CA ARG A 189 -19.38 2.12 -1.33
C ARG A 189 -17.90 1.81 -1.55
N ALA A 190 -17.29 2.44 -2.56
CA ALA A 190 -15.93 2.16 -2.96
C ALA A 190 -14.92 2.55 -1.87
N ARG A 191 -13.99 1.66 -1.59
CA ARG A 191 -12.88 1.87 -0.64
C ARG A 191 -11.68 2.60 -1.27
N GLY A 192 -11.76 2.82 -2.58
CA GLY A 192 -10.75 3.45 -3.41
C GLY A 192 -11.11 3.24 -4.86
N TRP A 193 -10.13 3.28 -5.72
CA TRP A 193 -10.32 3.10 -7.16
C TRP A 193 -9.25 2.22 -7.77
N THR A 194 -9.49 1.77 -8.99
CA THR A 194 -8.54 1.04 -9.82
C THR A 194 -8.59 1.59 -11.23
N TYR A 195 -7.55 1.36 -12.01
CA TYR A 195 -7.41 1.89 -13.37
C TYR A 195 -7.34 0.79 -14.41
N SER A 196 -7.83 1.10 -15.62
CA SER A 196 -7.54 0.26 -16.78
C SER A 196 -6.06 0.39 -17.19
N PRO A 197 -5.49 -0.59 -17.92
CA PRO A 197 -4.15 -0.49 -18.51
C PRO A 197 -3.97 0.79 -19.34
N LYS A 198 -5.00 1.20 -20.12
CA LYS A 198 -4.99 2.45 -20.90
C LYS A 198 -4.72 3.67 -20.02
N VAL A 199 -5.40 3.74 -18.88
CA VAL A 199 -5.25 4.87 -17.93
C VAL A 199 -3.90 4.83 -17.22
N LEU A 200 -3.41 3.66 -16.84
CA LEU A 200 -2.07 3.53 -16.27
C LEU A 200 -0.99 4.02 -17.24
N ASN A 201 -1.10 3.66 -18.51
CA ASN A 201 -0.18 4.16 -19.56
C ASN A 201 -0.30 5.68 -19.76
N TYR A 202 -1.50 6.27 -19.67
CA TYR A 202 -1.69 7.72 -19.74
C TYR A 202 -0.90 8.45 -18.63
N PHE A 203 -0.77 7.88 -17.44
CA PHE A 203 0.03 8.43 -16.36
C PHE A 203 1.54 8.17 -16.48
N GLY A 204 1.99 7.53 -17.56
CA GLY A 204 3.40 7.28 -17.81
C GLY A 204 3.90 5.93 -17.28
N ILE A 205 3.02 5.05 -16.82
CA ILE A 205 3.41 3.73 -16.34
C ILE A 205 3.56 2.80 -17.55
N SER A 206 4.80 2.51 -17.95
CA SER A 206 5.14 1.70 -19.13
C SER A 206 5.86 0.39 -18.81
N ASN A 207 6.25 0.18 -17.56
CA ASN A 207 7.03 -0.98 -17.11
C ASN A 207 6.18 -2.17 -16.67
N ILE A 208 4.85 -2.16 -16.91
CA ILE A 208 3.93 -3.20 -16.47
C ILE A 208 3.58 -4.17 -17.61
N SER A 209 3.75 -5.46 -17.33
CA SER A 209 3.16 -6.55 -18.09
C SER A 209 1.87 -7.02 -17.43
N TYR A 210 0.76 -6.87 -18.14
CA TYR A 210 -0.57 -7.10 -17.55
C TYR A 210 -1.02 -8.57 -17.55
N ASN A 211 -0.35 -9.45 -18.30
CA ASN A 211 -0.66 -10.90 -18.34
C ASN A 211 -2.17 -11.19 -18.35
N ASN A 212 -2.94 -10.56 -19.25
CA ASN A 212 -4.41 -10.59 -19.33
C ASN A 212 -5.14 -10.02 -18.09
N TRP A 213 -4.44 -9.32 -17.20
CA TRP A 213 -5.07 -8.65 -16.07
C TRP A 213 -6.03 -7.54 -16.53
N GLN A 214 -7.19 -7.50 -15.88
CA GLN A 214 -8.18 -6.42 -16.01
C GLN A 214 -8.52 -5.87 -14.62
N PRO A 215 -8.80 -4.56 -14.52
CA PRO A 215 -9.22 -3.96 -13.26
C PRO A 215 -10.53 -4.59 -12.78
N ARG A 216 -10.60 -4.89 -11.49
CA ARG A 216 -11.76 -5.53 -10.91
C ARG A 216 -12.16 -4.95 -9.57
N SER A 217 -13.45 -4.98 -9.31
CA SER A 217 -14.05 -4.67 -8.02
C SER A 217 -14.68 -5.95 -7.46
N VAL A 218 -14.52 -6.21 -6.18
CA VAL A 218 -15.10 -7.39 -5.53
C VAL A 218 -16.03 -6.98 -4.39
N LYS A 219 -17.04 -7.80 -4.09
CA LYS A 219 -18.10 -7.48 -3.13
C LYS A 219 -17.55 -7.05 -1.76
N ASN A 220 -16.52 -7.75 -1.26
CA ASN A 220 -15.95 -7.47 0.06
C ASN A 220 -14.92 -6.34 0.04
N PHE A 221 -14.47 -5.91 -1.12
CA PHE A 221 -13.54 -4.80 -1.31
C PHE A 221 -13.89 -4.04 -2.59
N PRO A 222 -14.98 -3.25 -2.58
CA PRO A 222 -15.45 -2.54 -3.76
C PRO A 222 -14.48 -1.40 -4.13
N LEU A 223 -14.14 -1.30 -5.41
CA LEU A 223 -13.32 -0.25 -6.02
C LEU A 223 -14.07 0.41 -7.16
N LEU A 224 -13.93 1.72 -7.29
CA LEU A 224 -14.38 2.43 -8.47
C LEU A 224 -13.42 2.11 -9.64
N ILE A 225 -13.93 1.60 -10.75
CA ILE A 225 -13.11 1.33 -11.93
C ILE A 225 -13.07 2.58 -12.80
N ILE A 226 -11.87 3.13 -13.03
CA ILE A 226 -11.63 4.29 -13.88
C ILE A 226 -11.01 3.80 -15.20
N SER A 227 -11.83 3.74 -16.24
CA SER A 227 -11.43 3.19 -17.55
C SER A 227 -11.01 4.26 -18.54
N ASP A 228 -11.31 5.52 -18.27
CA ASP A 228 -10.94 6.68 -19.10
C ASP A 228 -10.73 7.92 -18.23
N ILE A 229 -9.95 8.88 -18.75
CA ILE A 229 -9.67 10.19 -18.13
C ILE A 229 -10.09 11.23 -19.15
N ASN A 230 -11.30 11.74 -18.94
CA ASN A 230 -11.84 12.89 -19.68
C ASN A 230 -11.79 14.13 -18.80
#